data_5888f939ce9a036cdafdbb28121ef34f
#
_entry.id   5888f939ce9a036cdafdbb28121ef34f
#
_cell.length_a   1.000
_cell.length_b   1.000
_cell.length_c   1.000
_cell.angle_alpha   90.00
_cell.angle_beta   90.00
_cell.angle_gamma   90.00
#
_symmetry.space_group_name_H-M   'P 1'
#
loop_
_entity.id
_entity.type
_entity.pdbx_description
1 polymer ?
#
loop_
_entity_poly.entity_id
_entity_poly.type
_entity_poly.pdbx_seq_one_letter_code
_entity_poly.pdbx_strand_id
1 'polypeptide(L)'
;SGRVFAAFAAHIGDSSLRGRELWVAMTSRPDLLAIDMKRQGRFGLCVPLFPAQGPDDIADLFNTVARSRKIALSDEITKYIRENLGARPLTGSDVEAVLVRAQERAVLAQRDTDVRREDLEDAVNSFIDALDPDLLALQELAAVLACSDKRYLPERYATADRSQMLETFGLLKRRLRMD
;
A
#
# COMPACT_ATOMS: atom_id res chain seq x y z
N SER A 1 26.34 6.73 -8.54
CA SER A 1 25.15 6.97 -7.68
C SER A 1 25.52 7.34 -6.24
N GLY A 2 26.64 6.89 -5.67
CA GLY A 2 27.04 7.17 -4.29
C GLY A 2 27.26 8.66 -3.95
N ARG A 3 27.80 9.45 -4.88
CA ARG A 3 28.02 10.90 -4.68
C ARG A 3 26.69 11.68 -4.56
N VAL A 4 25.71 11.37 -5.39
CA VAL A 4 24.39 12.01 -5.36
C VAL A 4 23.69 11.68 -4.05
N PHE A 5 23.75 10.42 -3.63
CA PHE A 5 23.17 10.00 -2.35
C PHE A 5 23.82 10.69 -1.14
N ALA A 6 25.16 10.83 -1.15
CA ALA A 6 25.89 11.50 -0.09
C ALA A 6 25.55 13.01 -0.02
N ALA A 7 25.45 13.69 -1.17
CA ALA A 7 25.04 15.08 -1.23
C ALA A 7 23.60 15.27 -0.73
N PHE A 8 22.66 14.39 -1.12
CA PHE A 8 21.28 14.40 -0.66
C PHE A 8 21.18 14.16 0.86
N ALA A 9 21.92 13.18 1.37
CA ALA A 9 21.97 12.87 2.80
C ALA A 9 22.55 14.02 3.64
N ALA A 10 23.56 14.72 3.09
CA ALA A 10 24.15 15.90 3.72
C ALA A 10 23.15 17.07 3.77
N HIS A 11 22.44 17.32 2.66
CA HIS A 11 21.44 18.40 2.57
C HIS A 11 20.29 18.18 3.57
N ILE A 12 19.68 16.97 3.59
CA ILE A 12 18.61 16.65 4.55
C ILE A 12 19.10 16.75 6.00
N GLY A 13 20.37 16.45 6.24
CA GLY A 13 20.97 16.48 7.58
C GLY A 13 21.40 17.89 8.03
N ASP A 14 21.32 18.90 7.16
CA ASP A 14 21.73 20.25 7.48
C ASP A 14 20.78 20.91 8.47
N SER A 15 21.31 21.21 9.65
CA SER A 15 20.54 21.83 10.74
C SER A 15 20.08 23.26 10.42
N SER A 16 20.73 23.96 9.48
CA SER A 16 20.36 25.32 9.07
C SER A 16 19.04 25.36 8.27
N LEU A 17 18.64 24.22 7.68
CA LEU A 17 17.42 24.06 6.91
C LEU A 17 16.21 23.63 7.75
N ARG A 18 16.43 23.29 9.02
CA ARG A 18 15.34 22.86 9.91
C ARG A 18 14.28 23.93 10.07
N GLY A 19 13.01 23.52 9.86
CA GLY A 19 11.86 24.41 9.89
C GLY A 19 11.66 25.27 8.62
N ARG A 20 12.55 25.15 7.64
CA ARG A 20 12.44 25.81 6.33
C ARG A 20 12.02 24.83 5.24
N GLU A 21 12.36 23.58 5.38
CA GLU A 21 12.07 22.52 4.40
C GLU A 21 11.40 21.33 5.08
N LEU A 22 10.44 20.73 4.38
CA LEU A 22 9.82 19.47 4.76
C LEU A 22 10.12 18.43 3.67
N TRP A 23 10.78 17.36 4.06
CA TRP A 23 11.10 16.25 3.16
C TRP A 23 10.20 15.06 3.43
N VAL A 24 9.51 14.59 2.39
CA VAL A 24 8.69 13.40 2.42
C VAL A 24 9.23 12.41 1.39
N ALA A 25 9.59 11.21 1.84
CA ALA A 25 10.01 10.12 0.98
C ALA A 25 9.03 8.96 1.09
N MET A 26 8.72 8.32 -0.03
CA MET A 26 7.89 7.12 -0.08
C MET A 26 8.68 5.98 -0.70
N THR A 27 8.58 4.79 -0.11
CA THR A 27 9.22 3.57 -0.61
C THR A 27 8.43 2.34 -0.19
N SER A 28 8.39 1.32 -1.03
CA SER A 28 7.88 -0.01 -0.69
C SER A 28 8.95 -0.90 -0.02
N ARG A 29 10.22 -0.46 -0.01
CA ARG A 29 11.35 -1.21 0.52
C ARG A 29 12.18 -0.36 1.49
N PRO A 30 11.63 -0.03 2.67
CA PRO A 30 12.36 0.76 3.67
C PRO A 30 13.57 0.03 4.24
N ASP A 31 13.64 -1.30 4.15
CA ASP A 31 14.79 -2.12 4.54
C ASP A 31 16.04 -1.83 3.70
N LEU A 32 15.88 -1.42 2.44
CA LEU A 32 17.00 -1.06 1.55
C LEU A 32 17.49 0.38 1.76
N LEU A 33 16.78 1.19 2.53
CA LEU A 33 17.22 2.55 2.83
C LEU A 33 18.43 2.51 3.77
N ALA A 34 19.51 3.22 3.38
CA ALA A 34 20.72 3.30 4.18
C ALA A 34 20.44 3.75 5.61
N ILE A 35 21.13 3.14 6.58
CA ILE A 35 20.89 3.36 8.01
C ILE A 35 21.05 4.84 8.41
N ASP A 36 21.94 5.56 7.72
CA ASP A 36 22.18 6.99 7.94
C ASP A 36 20.97 7.85 7.59
N MET A 37 20.12 7.41 6.66
CA MET A 37 18.90 8.13 6.30
C MET A 37 17.80 7.98 7.35
N LYS A 38 17.83 6.93 8.15
CA LYS A 38 16.85 6.62 9.20
C LYS A 38 17.16 7.29 10.54
N ARG A 39 18.29 8.03 10.63
CA ARG A 39 18.69 8.71 11.86
C ARG A 39 17.81 9.92 12.14
N GLN A 40 17.70 10.27 13.42
CA GLN A 40 17.05 11.50 13.87
C GLN A 40 17.67 12.72 13.18
N GLY A 41 16.82 13.65 12.74
CA GLY A 41 17.23 14.83 11.97
C GLY A 41 17.32 14.63 10.46
N ARG A 42 16.98 13.43 9.97
CA ARG A 42 16.75 13.09 8.56
C ARG A 42 15.34 12.50 8.42
N PHE A 43 15.17 11.28 7.92
CA PHE A 43 13.88 10.57 7.91
C PHE A 43 13.63 9.85 9.25
N GLY A 44 13.59 10.61 10.34
CA GLY A 44 13.38 10.07 11.69
C GLY A 44 11.95 9.63 11.97
N LEU A 45 10.97 10.13 11.20
CA LEU A 45 9.57 9.71 11.27
C LEU A 45 9.29 8.74 10.13
N CYS A 46 9.02 7.49 10.46
CA CYS A 46 8.65 6.44 9.51
C CYS A 46 7.23 5.98 9.82
N VAL A 47 6.31 6.25 8.89
CA VAL A 47 4.89 5.90 8.98
C VAL A 47 4.61 4.79 7.97
N PRO A 48 4.23 3.58 8.40
CA PRO A 48 3.84 2.52 7.50
C PRO A 48 2.45 2.80 6.91
N LEU A 49 2.29 2.47 5.64
CA LEU A 49 0.99 2.46 4.98
C LEU A 49 0.66 1.00 4.66
N PHE A 50 -0.52 0.57 5.10
CA PHE A 50 -0.98 -0.80 4.93
C PHE A 50 -2.02 -0.89 3.82
N PRO A 51 -2.18 -2.06 3.17
CA PRO A 51 -3.38 -2.35 2.39
C PRO A 51 -4.64 -2.22 3.24
N ALA A 52 -5.80 -2.15 2.61
CA ALA A 52 -7.09 -2.14 3.30
C ALA A 52 -7.18 -3.28 4.33
N GLN A 53 -7.60 -2.96 5.55
CA GLN A 53 -7.57 -3.89 6.70
C GLN A 53 -8.93 -4.49 7.04
N GLY A 54 -9.89 -4.40 6.15
CA GLY A 54 -11.22 -4.97 6.38
C GLY A 54 -12.29 -4.44 5.43
N PRO A 55 -13.55 -4.84 5.66
CA PRO A 55 -14.66 -4.51 4.76
C PRO A 55 -14.89 -3.01 4.54
N ASP A 56 -14.75 -2.21 5.57
CA ASP A 56 -14.97 -0.76 5.45
C ASP A 56 -13.81 -0.09 4.73
N ASP A 57 -12.57 -0.43 5.06
CA ASP A 57 -11.38 0.12 4.42
C ASP A 57 -11.35 -0.19 2.92
N ILE A 58 -11.71 -1.44 2.53
CA ILE A 58 -11.75 -1.82 1.12
C ILE A 58 -12.86 -1.06 0.37
N ALA A 59 -14.03 -0.86 0.98
CA ALA A 59 -15.10 -0.10 0.37
C ALA A 59 -14.70 1.38 0.19
N ASP A 60 -14.03 1.97 1.17
CA ASP A 60 -13.52 3.34 1.10
C ASP A 60 -12.43 3.48 0.04
N LEU A 61 -11.56 2.47 -0.11
CA LEU A 61 -10.56 2.43 -1.16
C LEU A 61 -11.23 2.42 -2.55
N PHE A 62 -12.20 1.52 -2.78
CA PHE A 62 -12.97 1.47 -4.03
C PHE A 62 -13.67 2.79 -4.32
N ASN A 63 -14.36 3.37 -3.34
CA ASN A 63 -15.04 4.65 -3.49
C ASN A 63 -14.07 5.81 -3.81
N THR A 64 -12.89 5.80 -3.22
CA THR A 64 -11.86 6.82 -3.45
C THR A 64 -11.29 6.72 -4.86
N VAL A 65 -10.94 5.52 -5.29
CA VAL A 65 -10.40 5.27 -6.64
C VAL A 65 -11.48 5.54 -7.69
N ALA A 66 -12.72 5.08 -7.49
CA ALA A 66 -13.84 5.32 -8.38
C ALA A 66 -14.10 6.82 -8.60
N ARG A 67 -14.08 7.62 -7.51
CA ARG A 67 -14.19 9.09 -7.61
C ARG A 67 -13.10 9.71 -8.44
N SER A 68 -11.85 9.27 -8.28
CA SER A 68 -10.72 9.78 -9.06
C SER A 68 -10.87 9.47 -10.56
N ARG A 69 -11.54 8.37 -10.88
CA ARG A 69 -11.83 7.90 -12.26
C ARG A 69 -13.17 8.37 -12.78
N LYS A 70 -13.96 9.12 -12.00
CA LYS A 70 -15.31 9.57 -12.33
C LYS A 70 -16.28 8.41 -12.61
N ILE A 71 -16.10 7.30 -11.94
CA ILE A 71 -16.99 6.14 -11.96
C ILE A 71 -17.94 6.28 -10.78
N ALA A 72 -19.25 6.22 -11.04
CA ALA A 72 -20.26 6.21 -9.99
C ALA A 72 -20.46 4.77 -9.49
N LEU A 73 -20.27 4.55 -8.18
CA LEU A 73 -20.62 3.29 -7.54
C LEU A 73 -21.95 3.44 -6.81
N SER A 74 -22.87 2.53 -7.08
CA SER A 74 -24.15 2.47 -6.37
C SER A 74 -23.95 1.92 -4.95
N ASP A 75 -24.97 2.15 -4.07
CA ASP A 75 -24.98 1.57 -2.72
C ASP A 75 -24.95 0.02 -2.77
N GLU A 76 -25.57 -0.58 -3.77
CA GLU A 76 -25.55 -2.02 -3.99
C GLU A 76 -24.13 -2.53 -4.26
N ILE A 77 -23.39 -1.84 -5.12
CA ILE A 77 -21.99 -2.17 -5.42
C ILE A 77 -21.11 -2.01 -4.16
N THR A 78 -21.28 -0.92 -3.44
CA THR A 78 -20.53 -0.66 -2.20
C THR A 78 -20.82 -1.73 -1.15
N LYS A 79 -22.06 -2.17 -1.03
CA LYS A 79 -22.46 -3.29 -0.16
C LYS A 79 -21.78 -4.60 -0.58
N TYR A 80 -21.82 -4.92 -1.88
CA TYR A 80 -21.17 -6.10 -2.43
C TYR A 80 -19.66 -6.12 -2.11
N ILE A 81 -18.97 -4.98 -2.27
CA ILE A 81 -17.54 -4.84 -1.97
C ILE A 81 -17.28 -5.18 -0.50
N ARG A 82 -18.04 -4.61 0.44
CA ARG A 82 -17.89 -4.91 1.88
C ARG A 82 -18.08 -6.39 2.20
N GLU A 83 -19.11 -6.98 1.65
CA GLU A 83 -19.50 -8.37 1.99
C GLU A 83 -18.55 -9.42 1.37
N ASN A 84 -17.96 -9.13 0.21
CA ASN A 84 -17.24 -10.14 -0.58
C ASN A 84 -15.74 -9.87 -0.75
N LEU A 85 -15.29 -8.62 -0.62
CA LEU A 85 -13.89 -8.26 -0.89
C LEU A 85 -13.09 -7.88 0.36
N GLY A 86 -13.72 -7.81 1.52
CA GLY A 86 -13.09 -7.34 2.77
C GLY A 86 -11.88 -8.15 3.24
N ALA A 87 -11.75 -9.41 2.81
CA ALA A 87 -10.61 -10.26 3.13
C ALA A 87 -9.53 -10.27 2.05
N ARG A 88 -9.75 -9.60 0.91
CA ARG A 88 -8.84 -9.61 -0.23
C ARG A 88 -7.77 -8.53 -0.08
N PRO A 89 -6.48 -8.85 -0.16
CA PRO A 89 -5.39 -7.86 0.01
C PRO A 89 -5.18 -7.05 -1.26
N LEU A 90 -6.21 -6.31 -1.71
CA LEU A 90 -6.13 -5.48 -2.91
C LEU A 90 -5.38 -4.18 -2.61
N THR A 91 -4.45 -3.83 -3.49
CA THR A 91 -3.80 -2.52 -3.49
C THR A 91 -4.64 -1.47 -4.24
N GLY A 92 -4.28 -0.18 -4.11
CA GLY A 92 -4.97 0.87 -4.87
C GLY A 92 -4.88 0.67 -6.39
N SER A 93 -3.76 0.13 -6.90
CA SER A 93 -3.60 -0.20 -8.32
C SER A 93 -4.46 -1.39 -8.76
N ASP A 94 -4.65 -2.38 -7.89
CA ASP A 94 -5.52 -3.52 -8.19
C ASP A 94 -6.97 -3.08 -8.27
N VAL A 95 -7.41 -2.27 -7.30
CA VAL A 95 -8.76 -1.67 -7.30
C VAL A 95 -8.98 -0.82 -8.55
N GLU A 96 -7.99 -0.03 -8.95
CA GLU A 96 -8.07 0.76 -10.18
C GLU A 96 -8.22 -0.14 -11.40
N ALA A 97 -7.42 -1.21 -11.52
CA ALA A 97 -7.50 -2.15 -12.63
C ALA A 97 -8.85 -2.88 -12.70
N VAL A 98 -9.39 -3.27 -11.54
CA VAL A 98 -10.73 -3.88 -11.46
C VAL A 98 -11.82 -2.91 -11.91
N LEU A 99 -11.77 -1.65 -11.41
CA LEU A 99 -12.77 -0.64 -11.79
C LEU A 99 -12.72 -0.28 -13.28
N VAL A 100 -11.53 -0.18 -13.86
CA VAL A 100 -11.36 0.05 -15.31
C VAL A 100 -11.98 -1.09 -16.10
N ARG A 101 -11.73 -2.34 -15.73
CA ARG A 101 -12.33 -3.51 -16.39
C ARG A 101 -13.86 -3.56 -16.25
N ALA A 102 -14.37 -3.19 -15.08
CA ALA A 102 -15.83 -3.10 -14.89
C ALA A 102 -16.44 -2.01 -15.78
N GLN A 103 -15.77 -0.86 -15.90
CA GLN A 103 -16.20 0.21 -16.80
C GLN A 103 -16.13 -0.20 -18.28
N GLU A 104 -15.07 -0.89 -18.71
CA GLU A 104 -14.96 -1.42 -20.06
C GLU A 104 -16.13 -2.35 -20.41
N ARG A 105 -16.56 -3.20 -19.47
CA ARG A 105 -17.74 -4.08 -19.66
C ARG A 105 -19.03 -3.28 -19.80
N ALA A 106 -19.21 -2.24 -18.98
CA ALA A 106 -20.37 -1.36 -19.10
C ALA A 106 -20.42 -0.68 -20.46
N VAL A 107 -19.28 -0.18 -20.96
CA VAL A 107 -19.16 0.43 -22.30
C VAL A 107 -19.48 -0.59 -23.40
N LEU A 108 -18.93 -1.80 -23.35
CA LEU A 108 -19.22 -2.87 -24.30
C LEU A 108 -20.71 -3.26 -24.30
N ALA A 109 -21.37 -3.15 -23.16
CA ALA A 109 -22.82 -3.36 -23.04
C ALA A 109 -23.65 -2.11 -23.38
N GLN A 110 -23.04 -1.08 -23.99
CA GLN A 110 -23.67 0.19 -24.39
C GLN A 110 -24.32 0.98 -23.23
N ARG A 111 -23.74 0.88 -22.05
CA ARG A 111 -24.21 1.56 -20.84
C ARG A 111 -23.30 2.73 -20.40
N ASP A 112 -22.32 3.07 -21.22
CA ASP A 112 -21.33 4.12 -20.99
C ASP A 112 -20.61 3.97 -19.62
N THR A 113 -20.86 4.86 -18.68
CA THR A 113 -20.24 4.84 -17.33
C THR A 113 -21.12 4.19 -16.27
N ASP A 114 -22.30 3.66 -16.64
CA ASP A 114 -23.22 2.97 -15.73
C ASP A 114 -22.69 1.56 -15.41
N VAL A 115 -21.72 1.51 -14.48
CA VAL A 115 -21.18 0.26 -13.97
C VAL A 115 -22.18 -0.40 -13.05
N ARG A 116 -22.52 -1.65 -13.33
CA ARG A 116 -23.41 -2.47 -12.51
C ARG A 116 -22.60 -3.45 -11.65
N ARG A 117 -23.30 -4.02 -10.67
CA ARG A 117 -22.72 -5.04 -9.78
C ARG A 117 -22.12 -6.22 -10.58
N GLU A 118 -22.82 -6.70 -11.60
CA GLU A 118 -22.38 -7.80 -12.47
C GLU A 118 -21.05 -7.51 -13.18
N ASP A 119 -20.83 -6.27 -13.62
CA ASP A 119 -19.59 -5.86 -14.27
C ASP A 119 -18.42 -5.91 -13.30
N LEU A 120 -18.67 -5.49 -12.03
CA LEU A 120 -17.66 -5.55 -10.99
C LEU A 120 -17.37 -6.98 -10.56
N GLU A 121 -18.39 -7.81 -10.37
CA GLU A 121 -18.24 -9.23 -10.01
C GLU A 121 -17.39 -9.96 -11.05
N ASP A 122 -17.69 -9.78 -12.30
CA ASP A 122 -16.94 -10.38 -13.41
C ASP A 122 -15.50 -9.84 -13.49
N ALA A 123 -15.31 -8.53 -13.27
CA ALA A 123 -13.99 -7.94 -13.27
C ALA A 123 -13.13 -8.50 -12.12
N VAL A 124 -13.70 -8.63 -10.91
CA VAL A 124 -13.05 -9.23 -9.74
C VAL A 124 -12.73 -10.70 -9.93
N ASN A 125 -13.67 -11.48 -10.49
CA ASN A 125 -13.50 -12.92 -10.71
C ASN A 125 -12.44 -13.23 -11.77
N SER A 126 -12.29 -12.34 -12.75
CA SER A 126 -11.28 -12.47 -13.81
C SER A 126 -9.94 -11.81 -13.46
N PHE A 127 -9.85 -11.12 -12.30
CA PHE A 127 -8.64 -10.44 -11.89
C PHE A 127 -7.65 -11.43 -11.27
N ILE A 128 -6.42 -11.40 -11.77
CA ILE A 128 -5.29 -12.12 -11.21
C ILE A 128 -4.39 -11.11 -10.54
N ASP A 129 -4.13 -11.29 -9.26
CA ASP A 129 -3.26 -10.41 -8.47
C ASP A 129 -1.85 -10.42 -9.07
N ALA A 130 -1.31 -9.25 -9.36
CA ALA A 130 0.01 -9.12 -9.99
C ALA A 130 1.16 -9.32 -9.00
N LEU A 131 0.91 -9.17 -7.71
CA LEU A 131 1.92 -9.26 -6.67
C LEU A 131 1.95 -10.65 -6.05
N ASP A 132 3.18 -11.15 -5.89
CA ASP A 132 3.45 -12.35 -5.11
C ASP A 132 3.07 -12.10 -3.63
N PRO A 133 2.25 -12.97 -3.01
CA PRO A 133 1.88 -12.83 -1.60
C PRO A 133 3.06 -12.76 -0.64
N ASP A 134 4.14 -13.50 -0.92
CA ASP A 134 5.37 -13.44 -0.12
C ASP A 134 6.06 -12.08 -0.24
N LEU A 135 6.02 -11.46 -1.42
CA LEU A 135 6.55 -10.11 -1.61
C LEU A 135 5.74 -9.05 -0.87
N LEU A 136 4.41 -9.15 -0.91
CA LEU A 136 3.53 -8.27 -0.13
C LEU A 136 3.80 -8.40 1.37
N ALA A 137 3.88 -9.63 1.89
CA ALA A 137 4.20 -9.89 3.29
C ALA A 137 5.58 -9.35 3.69
N LEU A 138 6.57 -9.48 2.81
CA LEU A 138 7.91 -8.91 3.01
C LEU A 138 7.86 -7.37 3.12
N GLN A 139 7.15 -6.71 2.21
CA GLN A 139 7.02 -5.26 2.20
C GLN A 139 6.29 -4.74 3.44
N GLU A 140 5.23 -5.43 3.85
CA GLU A 140 4.47 -5.11 5.05
C GLU A 140 5.34 -5.23 6.31
N LEU A 141 6.07 -6.35 6.48
CA LEU A 141 7.00 -6.51 7.58
C LEU A 141 8.16 -5.51 7.55
N ALA A 142 8.68 -5.17 6.37
CA ALA A 142 9.70 -4.14 6.23
C ALA A 142 9.21 -2.78 6.74
N ALA A 143 7.96 -2.42 6.41
CA ALA A 143 7.33 -1.18 6.88
C ALA A 143 7.09 -1.18 8.39
N VAL A 144 6.60 -2.29 8.95
CA VAL A 144 6.41 -2.48 10.39
C VAL A 144 7.74 -2.37 11.14
N LEU A 145 8.78 -3.05 10.69
CA LEU A 145 10.10 -3.05 11.32
C LEU A 145 10.81 -1.68 11.24
N ALA A 146 10.50 -0.89 10.21
CA ALA A 146 11.01 0.47 10.04
C ALA A 146 10.18 1.54 10.78
N CYS A 147 8.99 1.19 11.26
CA CYS A 147 8.07 2.12 11.94
C CYS A 147 8.74 2.76 13.16
N SER A 148 8.57 4.06 13.31
CA SER A 148 9.16 4.84 14.40
C SER A 148 8.25 5.02 15.61
N ASP A 149 6.94 4.73 15.49
CA ASP A 149 5.97 4.90 16.58
C ASP A 149 4.89 3.82 16.52
N LYS A 150 4.70 3.10 17.63
CA LYS A 150 3.70 2.02 17.74
C LYS A 150 2.27 2.47 17.45
N ARG A 151 1.95 3.75 17.63
CA ARG A 151 0.62 4.31 17.33
C ARG A 151 0.25 4.24 15.85
N TYR A 152 1.23 4.07 14.96
CA TYR A 152 1.02 3.92 13.53
C TYR A 152 0.85 2.46 13.09
N LEU A 153 0.95 1.52 14.03
CA LEU A 153 0.81 0.10 13.75
C LEU A 153 -0.61 -0.39 14.05
N PRO A 154 -1.20 -1.22 13.18
CA PRO A 154 -2.36 -2.02 13.55
C PRO A 154 -2.08 -2.86 14.79
N GLU A 155 -3.12 -3.15 15.58
CA GLU A 155 -3.01 -3.86 16.86
C GLU A 155 -2.23 -5.18 16.74
N ARG A 156 -2.46 -5.92 15.65
CA ARG A 156 -1.76 -7.19 15.35
C ARG A 156 -0.23 -7.05 15.32
N TYR A 157 0.30 -5.88 14.95
CA TYR A 157 1.75 -5.61 14.92
C TYR A 157 2.24 -4.85 16.15
N ALA A 158 1.39 -4.03 16.74
CA ALA A 158 1.75 -3.28 17.95
C ALA A 158 2.02 -4.19 19.14
N THR A 159 1.34 -5.36 19.18
CA THR A 159 1.43 -6.38 20.24
C THR A 159 2.31 -7.58 19.87
N ALA A 160 2.70 -7.71 18.60
CA ALA A 160 3.47 -8.86 18.13
C ALA A 160 4.93 -8.84 18.63
N ASP A 161 5.51 -10.04 18.76
CA ASP A 161 6.93 -10.20 19.10
C ASP A 161 7.82 -9.75 17.92
N ARG A 162 8.64 -8.75 18.20
CA ARG A 162 9.56 -8.21 17.20
C ARG A 162 10.60 -9.23 16.71
N SER A 163 11.00 -10.17 17.57
CA SER A 163 11.97 -11.21 17.20
C SER A 163 11.38 -12.15 16.17
N GLN A 164 10.14 -12.59 16.38
CA GLN A 164 9.42 -13.42 15.41
C GLN A 164 9.20 -12.70 14.07
N MET A 165 8.89 -11.40 14.10
CA MET A 165 8.77 -10.60 12.88
C MET A 165 10.09 -10.54 12.11
N LEU A 166 11.22 -10.39 12.78
CA LEU A 166 12.56 -10.38 12.16
C LEU A 166 12.91 -11.74 11.55
N GLU A 167 12.61 -12.84 12.25
CA GLU A 167 12.80 -14.20 11.72
C GLU A 167 11.97 -14.43 10.45
N THR A 168 10.68 -14.07 10.51
CA THR A 168 9.77 -14.19 9.36
C THR A 168 10.25 -13.35 8.18
N PHE A 169 10.68 -12.12 8.43
CA PHE A 169 11.25 -11.24 7.42
C PHE A 169 12.48 -11.86 6.75
N GLY A 170 13.39 -12.45 7.55
CA GLY A 170 14.57 -13.16 7.04
C GLY A 170 14.22 -14.41 6.22
N LEU A 171 13.17 -15.15 6.61
CA LEU A 171 12.67 -16.29 5.84
C LEU A 171 12.09 -15.87 4.49
N LEU A 172 11.29 -14.81 4.47
CA LEU A 172 10.71 -14.26 3.23
C LEU A 172 11.79 -13.77 2.28
N LYS A 173 12.81 -13.06 2.77
CA LYS A 173 13.96 -12.64 1.95
C LYS A 173 14.64 -13.84 1.27
N ARG A 174 14.94 -14.90 2.02
CA ARG A 174 15.54 -16.12 1.47
C ARG A 174 14.66 -16.80 0.42
N ARG A 175 13.35 -16.90 0.69
CA ARG A 175 12.38 -17.51 -0.24
C ARG A 175 12.30 -16.74 -1.56
N LEU A 176 12.30 -15.42 -1.49
CA LEU A 176 12.26 -14.52 -2.64
C LEU A 176 13.63 -14.29 -3.28
N ARG A 177 14.71 -14.91 -2.77
CA ARG A 177 16.10 -14.73 -3.22
C ARG A 177 16.53 -13.26 -3.24
N MET A 178 16.11 -12.52 -2.23
CA MET A 178 16.40 -11.09 -2.03
C MET A 178 17.44 -10.94 -0.91
N ASP A 179 18.71 -11.13 -1.23
CA ASP A 179 19.83 -10.96 -0.29
C ASP A 179 20.19 -9.48 -0.07
#